data_594c13db345e318866cd1f1b3071dceb
#
_entry.id   594c13db345e318866cd1f1b3071dceb
#
_cell.length_a   1.000
_cell.length_b   1.000
_cell.length_c   1.000
_cell.angle_alpha   90.00
_cell.angle_beta   90.00
_cell.angle_gamma   90.00
#
_symmetry.space_group_name_H-M   'P 1'
#
loop_
_entity.id
_entity.type
_entity.pdbx_description
1 polymer ?
#
loop_
_entity_poly.entity_id
_entity_poly.type
_entity_poly.pdbx_seq_one_letter_code
_entity_poly.pdbx_strand_id
1 'polypeptide(L)'
;GLAPIKVEGTLVEGGLKLNGSVSWASNLYPGGVIVLPVAVQNAPESHPNRYIVTVRQDVEGLSIDYHRNLLALNGTESGTLKFEDVFVPSEDVLSDNIEAFLHDVTAPFLLVQSSFCLGLAAGALQEAAKHLDVSQGVFRPEFPLILEEYQSLREELVRLASEPERAERRDLLSLRLGV
;
A
#
# COMPACT_ATOMS: atom_id res chain seq x y z
N GLY A 1 -8.77 -12.40 -3.87
CA GLY A 1 -9.86 -11.42 -3.99
C GLY A 1 -9.55 -10.18 -3.18
N LEU A 2 -10.06 -9.03 -3.59
CA LEU A 2 -9.94 -7.79 -2.82
C LEU A 2 -10.67 -7.94 -1.48
N ALA A 3 -10.09 -7.42 -0.41
CA ALA A 3 -10.76 -7.33 0.87
C ALA A 3 -12.08 -6.51 0.75
N PRO A 4 -13.08 -6.75 1.61
CA PRO A 4 -14.31 -5.97 1.59
C PRO A 4 -14.02 -4.47 1.76
N ILE A 5 -14.59 -3.66 0.86
CA ILE A 5 -14.51 -2.20 0.97
C ILE A 5 -15.45 -1.76 2.08
N LYS A 6 -14.93 -1.02 3.06
CA LYS A 6 -15.66 -0.59 4.25
C LYS A 6 -16.13 0.86 4.21
N VAL A 7 -15.70 1.62 3.21
CA VAL A 7 -16.16 2.98 2.97
C VAL A 7 -17.19 2.92 1.85
N GLU A 8 -18.39 3.38 2.17
CA GLU A 8 -19.51 3.47 1.25
C GLU A 8 -19.61 4.88 0.69
N GLY A 9 -19.96 4.99 -0.57
CA GLY A 9 -20.19 6.24 -1.27
C GLY A 9 -21.61 6.31 -1.82
N THR A 10 -22.19 7.48 -1.80
CA THR A 10 -23.46 7.78 -2.46
C THR A 10 -23.22 8.90 -3.47
N LEU A 11 -23.58 8.68 -4.74
CA LEU A 11 -23.55 9.71 -5.78
C LEU A 11 -24.54 10.83 -5.42
N VAL A 12 -24.02 12.04 -5.43
CA VAL A 12 -24.79 13.26 -5.22
C VAL A 12 -24.46 14.28 -6.32
N GLU A 13 -25.17 15.41 -6.35
CA GLU A 13 -24.84 16.47 -7.29
C GLU A 13 -23.41 16.96 -7.08
N GLY A 14 -22.60 16.91 -8.12
CA GLY A 14 -21.21 17.37 -8.13
C GLY A 14 -20.17 16.40 -7.53
N GLY A 15 -20.55 15.18 -7.06
CA GLY A 15 -19.57 14.26 -6.50
C GLY A 15 -20.15 13.08 -5.75
N LEU A 16 -19.48 12.72 -4.67
CA LEU A 16 -19.81 11.60 -3.77
C LEU A 16 -19.89 12.06 -2.32
N LYS A 17 -20.78 11.47 -1.55
CA LYS A 17 -20.74 11.51 -0.08
C LYS A 17 -20.25 10.17 0.45
N LEU A 18 -19.24 10.22 1.32
CA LEU A 18 -18.60 9.03 1.89
C LEU A 18 -18.97 8.84 3.35
N ASN A 19 -19.26 7.58 3.72
CA ASN A 19 -19.50 7.14 5.07
C ASN A 19 -18.77 5.82 5.34
N GLY A 20 -18.28 5.62 6.56
CA GLY A 20 -17.61 4.39 6.95
C GLY A 20 -16.26 4.59 7.63
N SER A 21 -15.43 3.55 7.65
CA SER A 21 -14.14 3.64 8.32
C SER A 21 -13.08 2.75 7.69
N VAL A 22 -11.82 3.19 7.81
CA VAL A 22 -10.63 2.39 7.49
C VAL A 22 -9.85 2.20 8.77
N SER A 23 -9.74 0.96 9.24
CA SER A 23 -9.13 0.66 10.54
C SER A 23 -7.62 0.91 10.59
N TRP A 24 -6.95 0.94 9.44
CA TRP A 24 -5.51 1.18 9.36
C TRP A 24 -5.16 1.87 8.04
N ALA A 25 -4.66 3.07 8.15
CA ALA A 25 -4.03 3.81 7.06
C ALA A 25 -2.70 4.39 7.56
N SER A 26 -1.74 4.57 6.68
CA SER A 26 -0.41 5.10 7.00
C SER A 26 -0.12 6.36 6.18
N ASN A 27 0.97 7.06 6.52
CA ASN A 27 1.37 8.32 5.91
C ASN A 27 0.34 9.45 6.09
N LEU A 28 -0.30 9.48 7.26
CA LEU A 28 -1.33 10.46 7.62
C LEU A 28 -0.70 11.76 8.13
N TYR A 29 0.12 12.39 7.31
CA TYR A 29 0.75 13.68 7.64
C TYR A 29 -0.17 14.86 7.29
N PRO A 30 -0.14 15.95 8.05
CA PRO A 30 -0.93 17.14 7.76
C PRO A 30 -0.77 17.63 6.32
N GLY A 31 -1.88 17.89 5.64
CA GLY A 31 -1.91 18.30 4.23
C GLY A 31 -1.76 17.16 3.24
N GLY A 32 -1.68 15.91 3.71
CA GLY A 32 -1.64 14.74 2.85
C GLY A 32 -2.95 14.44 2.13
N VAL A 33 -2.85 13.60 1.11
CA VAL A 33 -3.97 13.09 0.32
C VAL A 33 -4.08 11.59 0.53
N ILE A 34 -5.30 11.12 0.76
CA ILE A 34 -5.64 9.71 0.93
C ILE A 34 -6.24 9.21 -0.38
N VAL A 35 -5.71 8.11 -0.92
CA VAL A 35 -6.31 7.39 -2.04
C VAL A 35 -6.96 6.14 -1.50
N LEU A 36 -8.27 5.95 -1.74
CA LEU A 36 -8.99 4.81 -1.22
C LEU A 36 -10.06 4.27 -2.16
N PRO A 37 -10.36 2.96 -2.10
CA PRO A 37 -11.51 2.38 -2.76
C PRO A 37 -12.80 2.68 -1.98
N VAL A 38 -13.87 2.92 -2.73
CA VAL A 38 -15.22 3.21 -2.20
C VAL A 38 -16.24 2.29 -2.87
N ALA A 39 -17.17 1.73 -2.09
CA ALA A 39 -18.31 0.99 -2.60
C ALA A 39 -19.49 1.96 -2.83
N VAL A 40 -19.84 2.20 -4.07
CA VAL A 40 -20.89 3.17 -4.45
C VAL A 40 -22.25 2.48 -4.46
N GLN A 41 -23.18 2.92 -3.59
CA GLN A 41 -24.48 2.28 -3.37
C GLN A 41 -25.48 2.51 -4.52
N ASN A 42 -25.45 3.69 -5.13
CA ASN A 42 -26.37 4.09 -6.20
C ASN A 42 -25.67 4.27 -7.54
N ALA A 43 -24.61 3.51 -7.79
CA ALA A 43 -23.95 3.49 -9.09
C ALA A 43 -24.93 3.00 -10.18
N PRO A 44 -24.86 3.56 -11.41
CA PRO A 44 -25.64 3.07 -12.53
C PRO A 44 -25.38 1.57 -12.79
N GLU A 45 -26.40 0.79 -13.17
CA GLU A 45 -26.26 -0.65 -13.45
C GLU A 45 -25.22 -0.97 -14.53
N SER A 46 -24.93 -0.03 -15.41
CA SER A 46 -23.94 -0.13 -16.48
C SER A 46 -22.48 0.09 -16.01
N HIS A 47 -22.28 0.49 -14.75
CA HIS A 47 -20.95 0.81 -14.20
C HIS A 47 -20.63 -0.08 -13.01
N PRO A 48 -19.35 -0.44 -12.82
CA PRO A 48 -18.90 -1.06 -11.58
C PRO A 48 -19.26 -0.17 -10.38
N ASN A 49 -19.63 -0.79 -9.27
CA ASN A 49 -19.97 -0.06 -8.04
C ASN A 49 -18.76 0.18 -7.12
N ARG A 50 -17.55 0.13 -7.66
CA ARG A 50 -16.30 0.27 -6.92
C ARG A 50 -15.45 1.35 -7.56
N TYR A 51 -15.38 2.47 -6.87
CA TYR A 51 -14.65 3.66 -7.32
C TYR A 51 -13.34 3.81 -6.56
N ILE A 52 -12.39 4.54 -7.13
CA ILE A 52 -11.18 5.02 -6.46
C ILE A 52 -11.29 6.54 -6.38
N VAL A 53 -11.09 7.06 -5.19
CA VAL A 53 -11.18 8.50 -4.93
C VAL A 53 -9.94 9.01 -4.21
N THR A 54 -9.70 10.32 -4.33
CA THR A 54 -8.78 11.05 -3.45
C THR A 54 -9.56 11.82 -2.40
N VAL A 55 -9.03 11.88 -1.19
CA VAL A 55 -9.60 12.65 -0.08
C VAL A 55 -8.48 13.42 0.61
N ARG A 56 -8.63 14.71 0.76
CA ARG A 56 -7.70 15.51 1.56
C ARG A 56 -7.91 15.23 3.04
N GLN A 57 -6.83 15.22 3.82
CA GLN A 57 -6.91 14.89 5.25
C GLN A 57 -7.59 15.98 6.09
N ASP A 58 -7.71 17.19 5.56
CA ASP A 58 -8.31 18.36 6.22
C ASP A 58 -9.78 18.62 5.82
N VAL A 59 -10.42 17.68 5.11
CA VAL A 59 -11.81 17.83 4.66
C VAL A 59 -12.79 17.68 5.83
N GLU A 60 -13.88 18.43 5.78
CA GLU A 60 -14.97 18.32 6.75
C GLU A 60 -15.59 16.91 6.76
N GLY A 61 -15.88 16.39 7.95
CA GLY A 61 -16.45 15.05 8.13
C GLY A 61 -15.43 13.92 8.20
N LEU A 62 -14.14 14.18 7.92
CA LEU A 62 -13.08 13.20 8.12
C LEU A 62 -12.43 13.38 9.49
N SER A 63 -12.40 12.30 10.28
CA SER A 63 -11.63 12.27 11.52
C SER A 63 -10.55 11.19 11.49
N ILE A 64 -9.41 11.49 12.09
CA ILE A 64 -8.24 10.60 12.14
C ILE A 64 -7.90 10.33 13.61
N ASP A 65 -7.96 9.05 13.98
CA ASP A 65 -7.49 8.57 15.28
C ASP A 65 -6.11 7.93 15.11
N TYR A 66 -5.05 8.67 15.46
CA TYR A 66 -3.67 8.24 15.26
C TYR A 66 -3.26 7.12 16.23
N HIS A 67 -2.68 6.06 15.69
CA HIS A 67 -2.11 4.98 16.47
C HIS A 67 -0.74 5.40 17.02
N ARG A 68 -0.76 5.95 18.23
CA ARG A 68 0.45 6.30 19.00
C ARG A 68 0.92 5.10 19.79
N ASN A 69 1.98 4.89 20.30
CA ASN A 69 2.44 3.79 21.15
C ASN A 69 2.42 2.39 20.50
N LEU A 70 2.72 2.31 19.23
CA LEU A 70 2.97 1.04 18.56
C LEU A 70 4.30 0.46 19.06
N LEU A 71 4.41 -0.88 19.09
CA LEU A 71 5.68 -1.57 19.40
C LEU A 71 6.80 -1.16 18.44
N ALA A 72 6.45 -0.97 17.17
CA ALA A 72 7.29 -0.50 16.08
C ALA A 72 6.47 0.37 15.13
N LEU A 73 7.12 0.99 14.15
CA LEU A 73 6.47 1.74 13.07
C LEU A 73 5.72 3.02 13.51
N ASN A 74 6.02 3.59 14.67
CA ASN A 74 5.41 4.87 15.09
C ASN A 74 5.67 6.01 14.08
N GLY A 75 6.80 5.98 13.37
CA GLY A 75 7.14 6.96 12.33
C GLY A 75 6.32 6.84 11.03
N THR A 76 5.44 5.85 10.91
CA THR A 76 4.56 5.73 9.72
C THR A 76 3.34 6.63 9.78
N GLU A 77 3.12 7.37 10.86
CA GLU A 77 1.93 8.19 11.09
C GLU A 77 0.65 7.45 10.68
N SER A 78 0.44 6.29 11.33
CA SER A 78 -0.71 5.43 11.05
C SER A 78 -1.88 5.76 11.96
N GLY A 79 -3.10 5.48 11.47
CA GLY A 79 -4.32 5.75 12.22
C GLY A 79 -5.56 5.07 11.62
N THR A 80 -6.66 5.21 12.34
CA THR A 80 -8.00 4.86 11.89
C THR A 80 -8.65 6.10 11.27
N LEU A 81 -9.22 5.94 10.09
CA LEU A 81 -10.00 6.98 9.42
C LEU A 81 -11.49 6.73 9.66
N LYS A 82 -12.25 7.77 9.94
CA LYS A 82 -13.71 7.74 9.99
C LYS A 82 -14.27 8.83 9.08
N PHE A 83 -15.19 8.42 8.23
CA PHE A 83 -15.86 9.26 7.26
C PHE A 83 -17.33 9.42 7.69
N GLU A 84 -17.74 10.67 7.89
CA GLU A 84 -19.11 11.05 8.26
C GLU A 84 -19.58 12.12 7.28
N ASP A 85 -20.35 11.70 6.26
CA ASP A 85 -20.84 12.56 5.16
C ASP A 85 -19.76 13.37 4.45
N VAL A 86 -18.55 12.83 4.33
CA VAL A 86 -17.42 13.49 3.66
C VAL A 86 -17.77 13.70 2.18
N PHE A 87 -17.78 14.94 1.73
CA PHE A 87 -18.01 15.27 0.32
C PHE A 87 -16.70 15.18 -0.47
N VAL A 88 -16.75 14.41 -1.55
CA VAL A 88 -15.67 14.26 -2.53
C VAL A 88 -16.17 14.78 -3.86
N PRO A 89 -15.60 15.86 -4.41
CA PRO A 89 -16.01 16.40 -5.70
C PRO A 89 -15.67 15.43 -6.86
N SER A 90 -16.39 15.53 -7.95
CA SER A 90 -16.22 14.62 -9.09
C SER A 90 -14.80 14.62 -9.68
N GLU A 91 -14.08 15.73 -9.58
CA GLU A 91 -12.69 15.88 -10.01
C GLU A 91 -11.69 15.05 -9.16
N ASP A 92 -12.08 14.68 -7.94
CA ASP A 92 -11.30 13.83 -7.04
C ASP A 92 -11.65 12.33 -7.18
N VAL A 93 -12.51 11.98 -8.12
CA VAL A 93 -12.76 10.59 -8.52
C VAL A 93 -11.71 10.17 -9.55
N LEU A 94 -10.73 9.38 -9.12
CA LEU A 94 -9.65 8.91 -10.01
C LEU A 94 -10.13 7.86 -11.02
N SER A 95 -11.09 7.03 -10.61
CA SER A 95 -11.65 5.99 -11.46
C SER A 95 -12.99 5.53 -10.92
N ASP A 96 -13.94 5.29 -11.80
CA ASP A 96 -15.21 4.62 -11.54
C ASP A 96 -15.14 3.09 -11.76
N ASN A 97 -13.94 2.59 -12.08
CA ASN A 97 -13.66 1.17 -12.32
C ASN A 97 -12.36 0.76 -11.63
N ILE A 98 -12.49 0.14 -10.45
CA ILE A 98 -11.33 -0.30 -9.66
C ILE A 98 -10.47 -1.34 -10.39
N GLU A 99 -11.07 -2.21 -11.19
CA GLU A 99 -10.35 -3.26 -11.91
C GLU A 99 -9.42 -2.65 -12.97
N ALA A 100 -9.90 -1.66 -13.73
CA ALA A 100 -9.10 -0.92 -14.70
C ALA A 100 -7.97 -0.14 -13.99
N PHE A 101 -8.30 0.57 -12.92
CA PHE A 101 -7.30 1.30 -12.13
C PHE A 101 -6.20 0.37 -11.59
N LEU A 102 -6.59 -0.77 -10.99
CA LEU A 102 -5.63 -1.73 -10.47
C LEU A 102 -4.77 -2.36 -11.56
N HIS A 103 -5.30 -2.55 -12.76
CA HIS A 103 -4.49 -3.04 -13.89
C HIS A 103 -3.29 -2.11 -14.14
N ASP A 104 -3.50 -0.82 -14.12
CA ASP A 104 -2.46 0.16 -14.44
C ASP A 104 -1.45 0.37 -13.30
N VAL A 105 -1.91 0.28 -12.04
CA VAL A 105 -1.06 0.61 -10.87
C VAL A 105 -0.43 -0.60 -10.20
N THR A 106 -0.86 -1.83 -10.49
CA THR A 106 -0.39 -3.03 -9.77
C THR A 106 1.11 -3.25 -9.93
N ALA A 107 1.65 -3.12 -11.13
CA ALA A 107 3.07 -3.36 -11.38
C ALA A 107 3.97 -2.38 -10.60
N PRO A 108 3.83 -1.05 -10.74
CA PRO A 108 4.64 -0.11 -9.97
C PRO A 108 4.42 -0.26 -8.46
N PHE A 109 3.20 -0.55 -8.02
CA PHE A 109 2.90 -0.75 -6.60
C PHE A 109 3.64 -1.96 -6.01
N LEU A 110 3.65 -3.11 -6.70
CA LEU A 110 4.37 -4.30 -6.25
C LEU A 110 5.88 -4.08 -6.23
N LEU A 111 6.45 -3.39 -7.21
CA LEU A 111 7.88 -3.04 -7.23
C LEU A 111 8.26 -2.17 -6.03
N VAL A 112 7.47 -1.15 -5.72
CA VAL A 112 7.70 -0.28 -4.56
C VAL A 112 7.58 -1.07 -3.25
N GLN A 113 6.57 -1.92 -3.10
CA GLN A 113 6.43 -2.75 -1.90
C GLN A 113 7.60 -3.73 -1.72
N SER A 114 8.04 -4.39 -2.80
CA SER A 114 9.19 -5.30 -2.76
C SER A 114 10.48 -4.57 -2.40
N SER A 115 10.67 -3.34 -2.89
CA SER A 115 11.84 -2.54 -2.52
C SER A 115 11.88 -2.16 -1.04
N PHE A 116 10.73 -1.91 -0.40
CA PHE A 116 10.68 -1.70 1.06
C PHE A 116 11.11 -2.96 1.84
N CYS A 117 10.62 -4.14 1.43
CA CYS A 117 11.00 -5.41 2.06
C CYS A 117 12.49 -5.68 1.90
N LEU A 118 13.04 -5.51 0.69
CA LEU A 118 14.48 -5.66 0.44
C LEU A 118 15.32 -4.64 1.20
N GLY A 119 14.85 -3.40 1.36
CA GLY A 119 15.52 -2.40 2.17
C GLY A 119 15.60 -2.82 3.65
N LEU A 120 14.53 -3.38 4.19
CA LEU A 120 14.51 -3.92 5.54
C LEU A 120 15.45 -5.12 5.69
N ALA A 121 15.43 -6.05 4.72
CA ALA A 121 16.33 -7.20 4.68
C ALA A 121 17.81 -6.77 4.61
N ALA A 122 18.14 -5.74 3.82
CA ALA A 122 19.48 -5.18 3.76
C ALA A 122 19.96 -4.68 5.12
N GLY A 123 19.12 -3.91 5.82
CA GLY A 123 19.42 -3.42 7.17
C GLY A 123 19.63 -4.56 8.18
N ALA A 124 18.78 -5.58 8.12
CA ALA A 124 18.91 -6.76 8.98
C ALA A 124 20.21 -7.55 8.71
N LEU A 125 20.55 -7.75 7.42
CA LEU A 125 21.79 -8.42 7.03
C LEU A 125 23.05 -7.64 7.46
N GLN A 126 23.03 -6.31 7.33
CA GLN A 126 24.13 -5.45 7.79
C GLN A 126 24.33 -5.57 9.31
N GLU A 127 23.24 -5.61 10.07
CA GLU A 127 23.32 -5.77 11.51
C GLU A 127 23.77 -7.18 11.90
N ALA A 128 23.21 -8.22 11.30
CA ALA A 128 23.59 -9.61 11.51
C ALA A 128 25.08 -9.84 11.24
N ALA A 129 25.63 -9.25 10.18
CA ALA A 129 27.05 -9.39 9.84
C ALA A 129 27.99 -8.95 10.98
N LYS A 130 27.61 -7.94 11.77
CA LYS A 130 28.40 -7.45 12.90
C LYS A 130 28.46 -8.43 14.07
N HIS A 131 27.51 -9.36 14.14
CA HIS A 131 27.33 -10.27 15.25
C HIS A 131 27.66 -11.74 14.95
N LEU A 132 28.13 -12.05 13.74
CA LEU A 132 28.45 -13.42 13.34
C LEU A 132 29.51 -14.07 14.22
N ASP A 133 30.48 -13.30 14.74
CA ASP A 133 31.52 -13.80 15.62
C ASP A 133 31.08 -13.92 17.09
N VAL A 134 30.13 -13.07 17.51
CA VAL A 134 29.65 -13.02 18.91
C VAL A 134 28.68 -14.16 19.20
N SER A 135 27.91 -14.62 18.21
CA SER A 135 26.90 -15.69 18.35
C SER A 135 27.49 -17.11 18.38
N GLN A 136 28.76 -17.29 18.76
CA GLN A 136 29.47 -18.58 18.73
C GLN A 136 29.44 -19.25 17.34
N GLY A 137 29.22 -18.51 16.31
CA GLY A 137 29.22 -18.99 14.92
C GLY A 137 28.00 -19.83 14.51
N VAL A 138 26.95 -19.92 15.33
CA VAL A 138 25.76 -20.76 15.06
C VAL A 138 25.11 -20.39 13.71
N PHE A 139 25.04 -19.12 13.36
CA PHE A 139 24.43 -18.67 12.09
C PHE A 139 25.43 -18.42 10.95
N ARG A 140 26.72 -18.73 11.17
CA ARG A 140 27.77 -18.54 10.15
C ARG A 140 27.55 -19.30 8.85
N PRO A 141 27.13 -20.58 8.87
CA PRO A 141 26.91 -21.34 7.64
C PRO A 141 25.77 -20.82 6.79
N GLU A 142 24.70 -20.31 7.40
CA GLU A 142 23.48 -19.87 6.73
C GLU A 142 23.61 -18.45 6.17
N PHE A 143 24.43 -17.60 6.78
CA PHE A 143 24.55 -16.20 6.41
C PHE A 143 24.94 -15.98 4.94
N PRO A 144 25.94 -16.69 4.36
CA PRO A 144 26.26 -16.55 2.94
C PRO A 144 25.11 -16.93 2.02
N LEU A 145 24.33 -17.96 2.37
CA LEU A 145 23.17 -18.41 1.58
C LEU A 145 22.07 -17.36 1.56
N ILE A 146 21.75 -16.77 2.71
CA ILE A 146 20.76 -15.70 2.81
C ILE A 146 21.24 -14.44 2.06
N LEU A 147 22.53 -14.13 2.12
CA LEU A 147 23.09 -13.00 1.39
C LEU A 147 23.02 -13.21 -0.12
N GLU A 148 23.28 -14.41 -0.61
CA GLU A 148 23.15 -14.77 -2.03
C GLU A 148 21.70 -14.65 -2.50
N GLU A 149 20.73 -15.17 -1.72
CA GLU A 149 19.31 -15.05 -2.00
C GLU A 149 18.88 -13.58 -2.05
N TYR A 150 19.29 -12.77 -1.07
CA TYR A 150 19.03 -11.33 -1.08
C TYR A 150 19.59 -10.63 -2.33
N GLN A 151 20.81 -10.96 -2.74
CA GLN A 151 21.41 -10.39 -3.93
C GLN A 151 20.64 -10.75 -5.20
N SER A 152 20.22 -12.01 -5.33
CA SER A 152 19.41 -12.49 -6.45
C SER A 152 18.07 -11.75 -6.53
N LEU A 153 17.36 -11.61 -5.40
CA LEU A 153 16.09 -10.87 -5.35
C LEU A 153 16.27 -9.38 -5.66
N ARG A 154 17.37 -8.79 -5.22
CA ARG A 154 17.69 -7.39 -5.53
C ARG A 154 17.97 -7.19 -7.03
N GLU A 155 18.72 -8.09 -7.65
CA GLU A 155 18.98 -8.05 -9.10
C GLU A 155 17.69 -8.20 -9.90
N GLU A 156 16.82 -9.12 -9.50
CA GLU A 156 15.52 -9.31 -10.12
C GLU A 156 14.61 -8.08 -9.97
N LEU A 157 14.58 -7.46 -8.79
CA LEU A 157 13.85 -6.20 -8.59
C LEU A 157 14.34 -5.11 -9.55
N VAL A 158 15.66 -4.93 -9.68
CA VAL A 158 16.25 -3.93 -10.58
C VAL A 158 15.90 -4.24 -12.04
N ARG A 159 15.97 -5.50 -12.43
CA ARG A 159 15.59 -5.96 -13.78
C ARG A 159 14.14 -5.62 -14.10
N LEU A 160 13.21 -5.99 -13.21
CA LEU A 160 11.78 -5.70 -13.40
C LEU A 160 11.46 -4.21 -13.37
N ALA A 161 12.17 -3.44 -12.54
CA ALA A 161 11.99 -1.99 -12.46
C ALA A 161 12.54 -1.24 -13.69
N SER A 162 13.50 -1.82 -14.38
CA SER A 162 14.08 -1.21 -15.61
C SER A 162 13.12 -1.29 -16.81
N GLU A 163 12.24 -2.29 -16.84
CA GLU A 163 11.27 -2.51 -17.90
C GLU A 163 9.89 -2.88 -17.32
N PRO A 164 9.25 -2.00 -16.56
CA PRO A 164 8.03 -2.32 -15.83
C PRO A 164 6.86 -2.70 -16.75
N GLU A 165 6.85 -2.20 -17.98
CA GLU A 165 5.83 -2.52 -19.00
C GLU A 165 5.92 -3.97 -19.50
N ARG A 166 7.10 -4.60 -19.35
CA ARG A 166 7.35 -5.99 -19.74
C ARG A 166 7.27 -6.95 -18.57
N ALA A 167 7.16 -6.43 -17.35
CA ALA A 167 7.06 -7.26 -16.15
C ALA A 167 5.72 -7.97 -16.11
N GLU A 168 5.72 -9.29 -16.24
CA GLU A 168 4.51 -10.07 -16.10
C GLU A 168 4.04 -10.07 -14.64
N ARG A 169 2.73 -10.04 -14.42
CA ARG A 169 2.15 -10.09 -13.07
C ARG A 169 2.69 -11.27 -12.26
N ARG A 170 2.98 -12.38 -12.91
CA ARG A 170 3.55 -13.58 -12.29
C ARG A 170 4.94 -13.31 -11.69
N ASP A 171 5.81 -12.62 -12.44
CA ASP A 171 7.17 -12.30 -12.00
C ASP A 171 7.16 -11.35 -10.82
N LEU A 172 6.30 -10.32 -10.87
CA LEU A 172 6.09 -9.38 -9.78
C LEU A 172 5.57 -10.05 -8.50
N LEU A 173 4.65 -11.01 -8.64
CA LEU A 173 4.14 -11.77 -7.50
C LEU A 173 5.20 -12.74 -6.96
N SER A 174 6.01 -13.35 -7.82
CA SER A 174 7.12 -14.23 -7.40
C SER A 174 8.17 -13.44 -6.62
N LEU A 175 8.56 -12.26 -7.09
CA LEU A 175 9.43 -11.35 -6.38
C LEU A 175 8.83 -10.97 -5.01
N ARG A 176 7.56 -10.60 -4.97
CA ARG A 176 6.86 -10.17 -3.75
C ARG A 176 6.75 -11.29 -2.70
N LEU A 177 6.69 -12.56 -3.13
CA LEU A 177 6.63 -13.71 -2.23
C LEU A 177 8.03 -14.17 -1.77
N GLY A 178 9.08 -13.83 -2.51
CA GLY A 178 10.46 -14.14 -2.17
C GLY A 178 11.09 -13.16 -1.17
N VAL A 179 10.50 -11.98 -0.99
CA VAL A 179 10.95 -10.94 -0.06
C VAL A 179 10.01 -10.84 1.13
#